data_7007a775ba4c0160c307f6d35936a73c
#
_entry.id   7007a775ba4c0160c307f6d35936a73c
#
_cell.length_a   1.000
_cell.length_b   1.000
_cell.length_c   1.000
_cell.angle_alpha   90.00
_cell.angle_beta   90.00
_cell.angle_gamma   90.00
#
_symmetry.space_group_name_H-M   'P 1'
#
loop_
_entity.id
_entity.type
_entity.pdbx_description
1 polymer ?
#
loop_
_entity_poly.entity_id
_entity_poly.type
_entity_poly.pdbx_seq_one_letter_code
_entity_poly.pdbx_strand_id
1 'polypeptide(L)'
;MLGQELVRRNAIGWPSQCNCAGDNNAGKSTLLEAVDLVLGPERLSRRPVIDEHDFYAGTYVDPVKKEVVPIQIEVIVAGLSDEQQRHFRDHIEWWDAQAKTLLVGAPPERTDAPHVGAAMRVFFNGWYDVEEDDFSGDTYYATPETPDGSYLRFSAPDKRKCGFLYLRTLRTGTRALSLERGSLLDVILRLKETRLTMWEDLLDQLRALPVGETEDIGELLAAVQDAVRHYVPSDWAEDPHMRVSDLTRDTLRRTLTVFMGTGAKRPDGSVYSAPYQHQGTGTINTLVLALLSIIAELKQSVIFAMEEPEIALPPHTQKRIINSLRQKSAQAIFTSHSPYVLEEFEPAQVVVLKRVAGVMTGIPATYPPSVKPKAYRTDFRTRFCEALLARSLLVLEGRTESDALAAAARLHGEVAPTRFK
;
A
#
# COMPACT_ATOMS: atom_id res chain seq x y z
N MET A 1 6.94 -3.83 -35.35
CA MET A 1 5.79 -4.68 -34.95
C MET A 1 6.06 -5.62 -33.77
N LEU A 2 7.24 -5.66 -33.19
CA LEU A 2 7.55 -6.51 -32.01
C LEU A 2 7.42 -5.77 -30.68
N GLY A 3 7.42 -4.45 -30.65
CA GLY A 3 7.33 -3.66 -29.41
C GLY A 3 5.92 -3.51 -28.83
N GLN A 4 4.87 -3.55 -29.63
CA GLN A 4 3.49 -3.41 -29.17
C GLN A 4 2.86 -4.74 -28.67
N GLU A 5 3.42 -5.91 -28.99
CA GLU A 5 2.90 -7.20 -28.53
C GLU A 5 3.42 -7.62 -27.14
N LEU A 6 4.53 -7.09 -26.67
CA LEU A 6 5.10 -7.46 -25.37
C LEU A 6 4.39 -6.81 -24.17
N VAL A 7 3.61 -5.76 -24.36
CA VAL A 7 2.81 -5.09 -23.33
C VAL A 7 1.38 -5.64 -23.23
N ARG A 8 0.96 -6.44 -24.18
CA ARG A 8 -0.39 -7.01 -24.19
C ARG A 8 -0.45 -8.34 -23.43
N ARG A 9 -1.21 -8.33 -22.33
CA ARG A 9 -1.94 -9.47 -21.76
C ARG A 9 -1.29 -10.27 -20.64
N ASN A 10 -1.09 -9.64 -19.50
CA ASN A 10 -1.20 -10.40 -18.27
C ASN A 10 -2.38 -9.85 -17.45
N ALA A 11 -3.60 -10.13 -17.89
CA ALA A 11 -4.77 -9.86 -17.06
C ALA A 11 -4.74 -10.81 -15.86
N ILE A 12 -4.36 -10.32 -14.69
CA ILE A 12 -4.44 -11.05 -13.44
C ILE A 12 -5.81 -10.75 -12.84
N GLY A 13 -6.74 -11.67 -12.97
CA GLY A 13 -8.02 -11.60 -12.27
C GLY A 13 -7.80 -12.00 -10.80
N TRP A 14 -8.19 -11.15 -9.88
CA TRP A 14 -7.98 -11.37 -8.46
C TRP A 14 -9.28 -11.70 -7.76
N PRO A 15 -9.32 -12.77 -6.95
CA PRO A 15 -10.46 -13.03 -6.08
C PRO A 15 -10.57 -11.91 -5.04
N SER A 16 -11.74 -11.78 -4.40
CA SER A 16 -11.99 -10.78 -3.36
C SER A 16 -10.97 -10.84 -2.21
N GLN A 17 -10.41 -12.04 -1.98
CA GLN A 17 -9.34 -12.26 -1.02
C GLN A 17 -8.21 -12.98 -1.74
N CYS A 18 -7.03 -12.37 -1.80
CA CYS A 18 -5.91 -12.90 -2.59
C CYS A 18 -4.59 -12.80 -1.86
N ASN A 19 -3.75 -13.80 -2.04
CA ASN A 19 -2.34 -13.75 -1.69
C ASN A 19 -1.47 -14.04 -2.91
N CYS A 20 -0.57 -13.12 -3.23
CA CYS A 20 0.43 -13.29 -4.28
C CYS A 20 1.68 -13.94 -3.69
N ALA A 21 1.89 -15.21 -3.99
CA ALA A 21 3.07 -15.98 -3.62
C ALA A 21 4.06 -16.04 -4.80
N GLY A 22 5.31 -16.33 -4.51
CA GLY A 22 6.33 -16.52 -5.55
C GLY A 22 7.73 -16.22 -5.02
N ASP A 23 8.75 -16.54 -5.82
CA ASP A 23 10.15 -16.29 -5.49
C ASP A 23 10.46 -14.80 -5.26
N ASN A 24 11.60 -14.53 -4.61
CA ASN A 24 12.16 -13.18 -4.61
C ASN A 24 12.39 -12.73 -6.04
N ASN A 25 12.12 -11.47 -6.34
CA ASN A 25 12.18 -10.89 -7.69
C ASN A 25 11.16 -11.45 -8.71
N ALA A 26 10.13 -12.19 -8.28
CA ALA A 26 9.03 -12.59 -9.18
C ALA A 26 8.16 -11.42 -9.64
N GLY A 27 8.31 -10.23 -9.03
CA GLY A 27 7.56 -9.02 -9.38
C GLY A 27 6.35 -8.76 -8.49
N LYS A 28 6.27 -9.36 -7.29
CA LYS A 28 5.14 -9.16 -6.36
C LYS A 28 4.95 -7.69 -5.97
N SER A 29 6.02 -7.03 -5.55
CA SER A 29 5.99 -5.59 -5.21
C SER A 29 5.69 -4.74 -6.44
N THR A 30 6.31 -5.04 -7.59
CA THR A 30 6.07 -4.33 -8.86
C THR A 30 4.60 -4.37 -9.25
N LEU A 31 3.92 -5.51 -9.03
CA LEU A 31 2.50 -5.64 -9.31
C LEU A 31 1.64 -4.73 -8.43
N LEU A 32 1.89 -4.68 -7.12
CA LEU A 32 1.17 -3.78 -6.22
C LEU A 32 1.50 -2.31 -6.47
N GLU A 33 2.74 -2.00 -6.81
CA GLU A 33 3.17 -0.65 -7.21
C GLU A 33 2.49 -0.19 -8.49
N ALA A 34 2.32 -1.09 -9.47
CA ALA A 34 1.56 -0.81 -10.69
C ALA A 34 0.10 -0.46 -10.39
N VAL A 35 -0.55 -1.19 -9.48
CA VAL A 35 -1.91 -0.84 -9.03
C VAL A 35 -1.92 0.49 -8.28
N ASP A 36 -0.89 0.78 -7.46
CA ASP A 36 -0.76 2.06 -6.74
C ASP A 36 -0.59 3.25 -7.70
N LEU A 37 0.09 3.08 -8.82
CA LEU A 37 0.18 4.11 -9.87
C LEU A 37 -1.21 4.48 -10.41
N VAL A 38 -2.07 3.49 -10.62
CA VAL A 38 -3.44 3.71 -11.13
C VAL A 38 -4.38 4.21 -10.05
N LEU A 39 -4.50 3.50 -8.93
CA LEU A 39 -5.53 3.72 -7.91
C LEU A 39 -5.07 4.53 -6.69
N GLY A 40 -3.77 4.66 -6.46
CA GLY A 40 -3.21 5.35 -5.30
C GLY A 40 -3.45 6.86 -5.36
N PRO A 41 -4.22 7.46 -4.42
CA PRO A 41 -4.61 8.87 -4.49
C PRO A 41 -3.44 9.85 -4.31
N GLU A 42 -2.38 9.42 -3.62
CA GLU A 42 -1.22 10.27 -3.32
C GLU A 42 0.01 9.90 -4.18
N ARG A 43 -0.11 8.87 -5.05
CA ARG A 43 1.05 8.34 -5.80
C ARG A 43 1.57 9.35 -6.83
N LEU A 44 0.68 9.99 -7.56
CA LEU A 44 1.04 10.99 -8.59
C LEU A 44 1.54 12.32 -8.02
N SER A 45 1.36 12.57 -6.73
CA SER A 45 1.92 13.75 -6.06
C SER A 45 3.38 13.59 -5.63
N ARG A 46 3.91 12.37 -5.70
CA ARG A 46 5.34 12.10 -5.45
C ARG A 46 6.14 12.47 -6.69
N ARG A 47 7.35 12.96 -6.49
CA ARG A 47 8.28 13.29 -7.57
C ARG A 47 9.59 12.51 -7.38
N PRO A 48 10.09 11.89 -8.42
CA PRO A 48 9.44 11.63 -9.70
C PRO A 48 8.25 10.66 -9.58
N VAL A 49 7.30 10.71 -10.49
CA VAL A 49 6.15 9.80 -10.54
C VAL A 49 6.61 8.40 -10.93
N ILE A 50 7.44 8.33 -11.95
CA ILE A 50 8.14 7.18 -12.49
C ILE A 50 9.57 7.59 -12.81
N ASP A 51 10.47 6.63 -12.98
CA ASP A 51 11.85 6.86 -13.38
C ASP A 51 12.30 5.86 -14.48
N GLU A 52 13.54 5.95 -14.92
CA GLU A 52 14.10 5.10 -15.98
C GLU A 52 14.04 3.60 -15.66
N HIS A 53 14.06 3.23 -14.37
CA HIS A 53 14.06 1.84 -13.94
C HIS A 53 12.66 1.23 -13.94
N ASP A 54 11.60 2.03 -14.06
CA ASP A 54 10.23 1.56 -14.22
C ASP A 54 9.94 1.05 -15.64
N PHE A 55 10.80 1.40 -16.62
CA PHE A 55 10.67 0.92 -17.98
C PHE A 55 11.34 -0.44 -18.16
N TYR A 56 10.72 -1.31 -18.97
CA TYR A 56 11.27 -2.62 -19.25
C TYR A 56 12.67 -2.53 -19.86
N ALA A 57 13.65 -3.14 -19.23
CA ALA A 57 15.07 -3.07 -19.59
C ALA A 57 15.63 -1.62 -19.70
N GLY A 58 15.03 -0.66 -18.99
CA GLY A 58 15.42 0.76 -19.07
C GLY A 58 15.15 1.40 -20.43
N THR A 59 14.28 0.83 -21.25
CA THR A 59 14.03 1.28 -22.61
C THR A 59 12.81 2.21 -22.64
N TYR A 60 13.01 3.49 -22.40
CA TYR A 60 11.97 4.53 -22.47
C TYR A 60 11.92 5.25 -23.83
N VAL A 61 12.97 5.08 -24.67
CA VAL A 61 12.99 5.49 -26.07
C VAL A 61 13.42 4.32 -26.92
N ASP A 62 12.66 4.00 -27.94
CA ASP A 62 13.01 2.93 -28.89
C ASP A 62 14.33 3.29 -29.60
N PRO A 63 15.38 2.45 -29.50
CA PRO A 63 16.69 2.78 -30.06
C PRO A 63 16.71 2.87 -31.60
N VAL A 64 15.75 2.20 -32.27
CA VAL A 64 15.65 2.16 -33.73
C VAL A 64 14.70 3.22 -34.25
N LYS A 65 13.49 3.29 -33.72
CA LYS A 65 12.45 4.23 -34.18
C LYS A 65 12.60 5.64 -33.62
N LYS A 66 13.36 5.79 -32.52
CA LYS A 66 13.47 7.05 -31.76
C LYS A 66 12.14 7.58 -31.22
N GLU A 67 11.17 6.68 -31.03
CA GLU A 67 9.88 7.00 -30.47
C GLU A 67 9.88 6.72 -28.95
N VAL A 68 9.12 7.51 -28.20
CA VAL A 68 8.93 7.29 -26.75
C VAL A 68 8.14 6.02 -26.53
N VAL A 69 8.60 5.18 -25.64
CA VAL A 69 7.94 3.94 -25.24
C VAL A 69 7.14 4.22 -23.96
N PRO A 70 5.79 4.19 -23.98
CA PRO A 70 4.99 4.48 -22.80
C PRO A 70 4.90 3.28 -21.84
N ILE A 71 4.76 3.55 -20.54
CA ILE A 71 4.26 2.61 -19.57
C ILE A 71 2.74 2.69 -19.55
N GLN A 72 2.06 1.57 -19.79
CA GLN A 72 0.60 1.49 -19.78
C GLN A 72 0.13 0.43 -18.77
N ILE A 73 -0.69 0.85 -17.80
CA ILE A 73 -1.24 -0.03 -16.77
C ILE A 73 -2.74 0.20 -16.74
N GLU A 74 -3.53 -0.85 -17.01
CA GLU A 74 -4.99 -0.81 -16.95
C GLU A 74 -5.48 -1.60 -15.74
N VAL A 75 -6.47 -1.04 -15.03
CA VAL A 75 -7.12 -1.68 -13.89
C VAL A 75 -8.63 -1.62 -14.06
N ILE A 76 -9.28 -2.76 -13.88
CA ILE A 76 -10.73 -2.87 -13.84
C ILE A 76 -11.16 -3.04 -12.39
N VAL A 77 -11.97 -2.10 -11.89
CA VAL A 77 -12.57 -2.15 -10.56
C VAL A 77 -14.03 -2.58 -10.72
N ALA A 78 -14.34 -3.79 -10.30
CA ALA A 78 -15.68 -4.37 -10.34
C ALA A 78 -16.31 -4.41 -8.94
N GLY A 79 -17.62 -4.63 -8.88
CA GLY A 79 -18.34 -4.71 -7.60
C GLY A 79 -18.49 -3.35 -6.92
N LEU A 80 -18.69 -2.31 -7.69
CA LEU A 80 -18.87 -0.95 -7.21
C LEU A 80 -20.10 -0.83 -6.30
N SER A 81 -19.97 -0.18 -5.14
CA SER A 81 -21.09 0.14 -4.27
C SER A 81 -22.05 1.14 -4.95
N ASP A 82 -23.30 1.23 -4.44
CA ASP A 82 -24.29 2.17 -4.98
C ASP A 82 -23.80 3.63 -4.93
N GLU A 83 -23.02 4.01 -3.93
CA GLU A 83 -22.39 5.33 -3.85
C GLU A 83 -21.34 5.52 -4.95
N GLN A 84 -20.49 4.52 -5.17
CA GLN A 84 -19.49 4.53 -6.23
C GLN A 84 -20.15 4.54 -7.61
N GLN A 85 -21.18 3.74 -7.83
CA GLN A 85 -21.94 3.74 -9.10
C GLN A 85 -22.56 5.10 -9.40
N ARG A 86 -23.10 5.79 -8.41
CA ARG A 86 -23.63 7.17 -8.57
C ARG A 86 -22.52 8.17 -8.87
N HIS A 87 -21.36 8.03 -8.23
CA HIS A 87 -20.23 8.95 -8.44
C HIS A 87 -19.59 8.75 -9.82
N PHE A 88 -19.42 7.51 -10.25
CA PHE A 88 -18.75 7.14 -11.50
C PHE A 88 -19.72 6.84 -12.65
N ARG A 89 -20.98 7.26 -12.56
CA ARG A 89 -22.06 6.85 -13.49
C ARG A 89 -21.71 6.98 -14.97
N ASP A 90 -20.96 8.03 -15.35
CA ASP A 90 -20.61 8.33 -16.74
C ASP A 90 -19.43 7.47 -17.25
N HIS A 91 -18.80 6.69 -16.37
CA HIS A 91 -17.63 5.84 -16.62
C HIS A 91 -17.89 4.37 -16.32
N ILE A 92 -19.18 3.98 -16.13
CA ILE A 92 -19.53 2.60 -15.83
C ILE A 92 -19.49 1.76 -17.10
N GLU A 93 -18.81 0.64 -16.99
CA GLU A 93 -18.82 -0.49 -17.93
C GLU A 93 -19.43 -1.71 -17.21
N TRP A 94 -19.66 -2.79 -17.94
CA TRP A 94 -20.29 -3.99 -17.38
C TRP A 94 -19.29 -5.15 -17.42
N TRP A 95 -19.05 -5.74 -16.26
CA TRP A 95 -18.10 -6.83 -16.08
C TRP A 95 -18.82 -8.15 -15.91
N ASP A 96 -18.50 -9.14 -16.76
CA ASP A 96 -18.92 -10.52 -16.59
C ASP A 96 -17.88 -11.26 -15.73
N ALA A 97 -18.27 -11.62 -14.51
CA ALA A 97 -17.40 -12.31 -13.56
C ALA A 97 -17.11 -13.78 -13.94
N GLN A 98 -17.97 -14.42 -14.74
CA GLN A 98 -17.77 -15.78 -15.23
C GLN A 98 -16.82 -15.81 -16.43
N ALA A 99 -17.11 -14.98 -17.43
CA ALA A 99 -16.26 -14.87 -18.60
C ALA A 99 -14.95 -14.10 -18.35
N LYS A 100 -14.89 -13.32 -17.25
CA LYS A 100 -13.78 -12.42 -16.90
C LYS A 100 -13.46 -11.42 -18.02
N THR A 101 -14.49 -10.84 -18.58
CA THR A 101 -14.41 -9.86 -19.67
C THR A 101 -15.39 -8.72 -19.45
N LEU A 102 -15.10 -7.58 -20.07
CA LEU A 102 -16.05 -6.48 -20.19
C LEU A 102 -17.04 -6.78 -21.30
N LEU A 103 -18.31 -6.46 -21.05
CA LEU A 103 -19.37 -6.58 -22.06
C LEU A 103 -19.33 -5.37 -22.99
N VAL A 104 -19.58 -5.62 -24.26
CA VAL A 104 -19.75 -4.58 -25.26
C VAL A 104 -21.24 -4.29 -25.40
N GLY A 105 -21.68 -3.08 -25.09
CA GLY A 105 -23.07 -2.63 -25.26
C GLY A 105 -23.86 -2.54 -23.95
N ALA A 106 -25.19 -2.51 -24.06
CA ALA A 106 -26.07 -2.39 -22.92
C ALA A 106 -26.04 -3.63 -22.02
N PRO A 107 -26.14 -3.46 -20.69
CA PRO A 107 -26.17 -4.59 -19.78
C PRO A 107 -27.41 -5.46 -20.01
N PRO A 108 -27.31 -6.79 -19.83
CA PRO A 108 -28.48 -7.65 -19.77
C PRO A 108 -29.35 -7.28 -18.57
N GLU A 109 -30.65 -7.62 -18.61
CA GLU A 109 -31.50 -7.45 -17.45
C GLU A 109 -30.91 -8.21 -16.24
N ARG A 110 -30.96 -7.60 -15.05
CA ARG A 110 -30.33 -8.15 -13.82
C ARG A 110 -30.80 -9.58 -13.47
N THR A 111 -32.01 -9.92 -13.87
CA THR A 111 -32.59 -11.26 -13.68
C THR A 111 -31.96 -12.33 -14.54
N ASP A 112 -31.45 -11.98 -15.72
CA ASP A 112 -30.95 -12.93 -16.69
C ASP A 112 -29.43 -13.20 -16.57
N ALA A 113 -28.70 -12.27 -15.94
CA ALA A 113 -27.25 -12.40 -15.79
C ALA A 113 -26.75 -11.90 -14.41
N PRO A 114 -26.99 -12.65 -13.33
CA PRO A 114 -26.61 -12.23 -11.96
C PRO A 114 -25.08 -12.15 -11.77
N HIS A 115 -24.30 -12.70 -12.69
CA HIS A 115 -22.84 -12.64 -12.71
C HIS A 115 -22.29 -11.37 -13.38
N VAL A 116 -23.14 -10.55 -13.97
CA VAL A 116 -22.77 -9.29 -14.59
C VAL A 116 -22.98 -8.15 -13.60
N GLY A 117 -21.96 -7.35 -13.41
CA GLY A 117 -21.97 -6.23 -12.46
C GLY A 117 -21.35 -4.97 -13.02
N ALA A 118 -21.68 -3.84 -12.41
CA ALA A 118 -21.07 -2.56 -12.73
C ALA A 118 -19.56 -2.59 -12.41
N ALA A 119 -18.77 -2.09 -13.33
CA ALA A 119 -17.33 -1.95 -13.20
C ALA A 119 -16.88 -0.60 -13.77
N MET A 120 -15.68 -0.23 -13.44
CA MET A 120 -15.02 0.95 -13.96
C MET A 120 -13.62 0.55 -14.42
N ARG A 121 -13.23 1.00 -15.59
CA ARG A 121 -11.90 0.80 -16.15
C ARG A 121 -11.12 2.09 -16.15
N VAL A 122 -9.95 2.05 -15.54
CA VAL A 122 -9.03 3.19 -15.41
C VAL A 122 -7.63 2.76 -15.81
N PHE A 123 -6.84 3.67 -16.34
CA PHE A 123 -5.48 3.36 -16.74
C PHE A 123 -4.50 4.46 -16.35
N PHE A 124 -3.25 4.07 -16.16
CA PHE A 124 -2.10 4.94 -16.03
C PHE A 124 -1.34 4.93 -17.34
N ASN A 125 -0.93 6.12 -17.80
CA ASN A 125 0.01 6.29 -18.89
C ASN A 125 1.21 7.07 -18.37
N GLY A 126 2.39 6.48 -18.49
CA GLY A 126 3.66 7.09 -18.12
C GLY A 126 4.57 7.20 -19.33
N TRP A 127 5.32 8.28 -19.44
CA TRP A 127 6.20 8.53 -20.56
C TRP A 127 7.43 9.35 -20.15
N TYR A 128 8.45 9.29 -21.00
CA TYR A 128 9.57 10.21 -20.95
C TYR A 128 9.25 11.45 -21.78
N ASP A 129 9.35 12.62 -21.15
CA ASP A 129 9.18 13.91 -21.82
C ASP A 129 10.53 14.36 -22.36
N VAL A 130 10.65 14.39 -23.69
CA VAL A 130 11.91 14.72 -24.39
C VAL A 130 12.25 16.21 -24.27
N GLU A 131 11.23 17.08 -24.11
CA GLU A 131 11.44 18.52 -24.03
C GLU A 131 11.93 18.93 -22.64
N GLU A 132 11.34 18.35 -21.61
CA GLU A 132 11.68 18.65 -20.20
C GLU A 132 12.81 17.76 -19.65
N ASP A 133 13.26 16.75 -20.40
CA ASP A 133 14.22 15.71 -19.97
C ASP A 133 13.83 15.08 -18.63
N ASP A 134 12.54 14.76 -18.47
CA ASP A 134 11.98 14.24 -17.23
C ASP A 134 10.91 13.16 -17.50
N PHE A 135 10.55 12.42 -16.47
CA PHE A 135 9.55 11.37 -16.55
C PHE A 135 8.21 11.85 -15.99
N SER A 136 7.16 11.66 -16.74
CA SER A 136 5.81 12.08 -16.40
C SER A 136 4.81 10.94 -16.48
N GLY A 137 3.66 11.10 -15.82
CA GLY A 137 2.59 10.14 -15.89
C GLY A 137 1.30 10.62 -15.26
N ASP A 138 0.20 10.20 -15.85
CA ASP A 138 -1.16 10.54 -15.42
C ASP A 138 -2.11 9.35 -15.52
N THR A 139 -3.27 9.50 -14.87
CA THR A 139 -4.32 8.48 -14.87
C THR A 139 -5.61 8.98 -15.47
N TYR A 140 -6.29 8.10 -16.19
CA TYR A 140 -7.47 8.43 -16.97
C TYR A 140 -8.55 7.36 -16.81
N TYR A 141 -9.81 7.76 -17.05
CA TYR A 141 -10.91 6.82 -17.31
C TYR A 141 -10.76 6.28 -18.74
N ALA A 142 -11.04 5.00 -18.91
CA ALA A 142 -10.99 4.38 -20.24
C ALA A 142 -12.26 4.64 -21.06
N THR A 143 -13.35 5.07 -20.42
CA THR A 143 -14.67 5.31 -21.01
C THR A 143 -15.36 6.49 -20.33
N PRO A 144 -16.11 7.35 -21.07
CA PRO A 144 -16.06 7.48 -22.52
C PRO A 144 -14.79 8.22 -22.99
N GLU A 145 -14.40 7.97 -24.20
CA GLU A 145 -13.47 8.87 -24.91
C GLU A 145 -14.18 10.18 -25.24
N THR A 146 -13.45 11.28 -25.17
CA THR A 146 -13.96 12.58 -25.62
C THR A 146 -14.01 12.62 -27.16
N PRO A 147 -14.81 13.53 -27.77
CA PRO A 147 -14.95 13.57 -29.23
C PRO A 147 -13.64 13.82 -29.99
N ASP A 148 -12.62 14.37 -29.33
CA ASP A 148 -11.27 14.61 -29.89
C ASP A 148 -10.34 13.39 -29.65
N GLY A 149 -10.84 12.29 -29.10
CA GLY A 149 -10.07 11.07 -28.83
C GLY A 149 -9.21 11.15 -27.56
N SER A 150 -9.37 12.18 -26.74
CA SER A 150 -8.73 12.28 -25.44
C SER A 150 -9.52 11.55 -24.34
N TYR A 151 -8.87 11.30 -23.20
CA TYR A 151 -9.48 10.64 -22.06
C TYR A 151 -9.65 11.60 -20.89
N LEU A 152 -10.74 11.45 -20.16
CA LEU A 152 -10.98 12.22 -18.94
C LEU A 152 -10.03 11.78 -17.83
N ARG A 153 -9.47 12.76 -17.12
CA ARG A 153 -8.50 12.52 -16.05
C ARG A 153 -9.15 11.85 -14.83
N PHE A 154 -8.56 10.76 -14.36
CA PHE A 154 -8.95 10.10 -13.12
C PHE A 154 -8.23 10.78 -11.95
N SER A 155 -8.91 11.69 -11.30
CA SER A 155 -8.34 12.62 -10.32
C SER A 155 -8.07 11.98 -8.94
N ALA A 156 -7.25 12.64 -8.10
CA ALA A 156 -7.00 12.19 -6.72
C ALA A 156 -8.28 12.11 -5.85
N PRO A 157 -9.26 13.02 -5.94
CA PRO A 157 -10.57 12.84 -5.31
C PRO A 157 -11.29 11.57 -5.77
N ASP A 158 -11.30 11.25 -7.06
CA ASP A 158 -11.93 10.05 -7.61
C ASP A 158 -11.23 8.77 -7.11
N LYS A 159 -9.90 8.77 -7.10
CA LYS A 159 -9.11 7.67 -6.51
C LYS A 159 -9.46 7.42 -5.04
N ARG A 160 -9.71 8.49 -4.26
CA ARG A 160 -10.16 8.33 -2.86
C ARG A 160 -11.52 7.67 -2.76
N LYS A 161 -12.41 7.92 -3.72
CA LYS A 161 -13.73 7.26 -3.80
C LYS A 161 -13.63 5.78 -4.14
N CYS A 162 -12.63 5.35 -4.93
CA CYS A 162 -12.34 3.93 -5.17
C CYS A 162 -11.91 3.20 -3.89
N GLY A 163 -11.29 3.90 -2.95
CA GLY A 163 -10.95 3.32 -1.67
C GLY A 163 -9.74 2.40 -1.66
N PHE A 164 -8.82 2.54 -2.59
CA PHE A 164 -7.59 1.79 -2.59
C PHE A 164 -6.64 2.27 -1.48
N LEU A 165 -6.10 1.33 -0.72
CA LEU A 165 -5.12 1.57 0.33
C LEU A 165 -3.97 0.59 0.20
N TYR A 166 -2.81 1.08 -0.17
CA TYR A 166 -1.60 0.29 -0.32
C TYR A 166 -0.61 0.54 0.82
N LEU A 167 -0.23 -0.53 1.46
CA LEU A 167 0.80 -0.55 2.48
C LEU A 167 2.03 -1.29 1.96
N ARG A 168 3.05 -0.54 1.70
CA ARG A 168 4.39 -1.09 1.49
C ARG A 168 4.88 -1.72 2.78
N THR A 169 5.85 -2.61 2.63
CA THR A 169 6.48 -3.36 3.73
C THR A 169 6.58 -2.54 5.03
N LEU A 170 6.15 -3.11 6.14
CA LEU A 170 6.17 -2.48 7.48
C LEU A 170 7.57 -2.08 8.00
N ARG A 171 8.62 -2.23 7.19
CA ARG A 171 9.99 -1.75 7.52
C ARG A 171 10.03 -0.26 7.88
N THR A 172 9.02 0.50 7.46
CA THR A 172 8.86 1.92 7.78
C THR A 172 7.67 2.18 8.70
N GLY A 173 7.46 1.33 9.72
CA GLY A 173 6.41 1.55 10.75
C GLY A 173 6.43 2.98 11.32
N THR A 174 7.61 3.60 11.36
CA THR A 174 7.79 5.01 11.73
C THR A 174 6.98 5.96 10.83
N ARG A 175 6.89 5.71 9.52
CA ARG A 175 6.12 6.54 8.61
C ARG A 175 4.62 6.28 8.72
N ALA A 176 4.22 5.06 9.01
CA ALA A 176 2.80 4.71 9.16
C ALA A 176 2.14 5.43 10.35
N LEU A 177 2.88 5.67 11.42
CA LEU A 177 2.44 6.32 12.65
C LEU A 177 2.76 7.83 12.71
N SER A 178 3.38 8.38 11.69
CA SER A 178 3.59 9.83 11.55
C SER A 178 2.28 10.53 11.15
N LEU A 179 2.26 11.85 11.22
CA LEU A 179 1.16 12.68 10.69
C LEU A 179 1.44 13.20 9.27
N GLU A 180 2.48 12.68 8.63
CA GLU A 180 2.79 13.01 7.24
C GLU A 180 1.66 12.63 6.29
N ARG A 181 1.60 13.33 5.15
CA ARG A 181 0.57 13.07 4.13
C ARG A 181 0.62 11.62 3.64
N GLY A 182 -0.55 10.97 3.66
CA GLY A 182 -0.69 9.57 3.22
C GLY A 182 -0.24 8.54 4.26
N SER A 183 0.13 8.93 5.48
CA SER A 183 0.31 8.03 6.62
C SER A 183 -1.03 7.46 7.09
N LEU A 184 -1.01 6.38 7.88
CA LEU A 184 -2.25 5.78 8.40
C LEU A 184 -3.02 6.74 9.31
N LEU A 185 -2.32 7.51 10.15
CA LEU A 185 -2.95 8.53 11.00
C LEU A 185 -3.57 9.65 10.17
N ASP A 186 -2.88 10.14 9.13
CA ASP A 186 -3.44 11.14 8.22
C ASP A 186 -4.70 10.62 7.50
N VAL A 187 -4.70 9.36 7.09
CA VAL A 187 -5.88 8.72 6.48
C VAL A 187 -7.04 8.65 7.47
N ILE A 188 -6.80 8.23 8.72
CA ILE A 188 -7.84 8.15 9.76
C ILE A 188 -8.42 9.53 10.06
N LEU A 189 -7.57 10.54 10.26
CA LEU A 189 -8.02 11.92 10.52
C LEU A 189 -8.87 12.48 9.38
N ARG A 190 -8.51 12.13 8.15
CA ARG A 190 -9.27 12.51 6.95
C ARG A 190 -10.63 11.82 6.90
N LEU A 191 -10.67 10.52 7.17
CA LEU A 191 -11.93 9.74 7.18
C LEU A 191 -12.89 10.17 8.29
N LYS A 192 -12.36 10.66 9.42
CA LYS A 192 -13.16 11.19 10.53
C LYS A 192 -13.56 12.66 10.34
N GLU A 193 -13.16 13.31 9.24
CA GLU A 193 -13.40 14.73 8.95
C GLU A 193 -12.88 15.73 10.01
N THR A 194 -12.10 15.25 10.96
CA THR A 194 -11.54 16.05 12.08
C THR A 194 -10.25 16.78 11.71
N ARG A 195 -9.75 16.58 10.50
CA ARG A 195 -8.42 17.06 10.08
C ARG A 195 -8.30 18.58 10.07
N LEU A 196 -9.32 19.28 9.60
CA LEU A 196 -9.24 20.75 9.46
C LEU A 196 -9.25 21.44 10.83
N THR A 197 -10.22 21.12 11.66
CA THR A 197 -10.37 21.68 13.00
C THR A 197 -9.16 21.36 13.88
N MET A 198 -8.68 20.13 13.84
CA MET A 198 -7.49 19.74 14.62
C MET A 198 -6.25 20.59 14.29
N TRP A 199 -6.00 20.85 13.00
CA TRP A 199 -4.82 21.66 12.62
C TRP A 199 -4.97 23.13 12.99
N GLU A 200 -6.16 23.69 12.90
CA GLU A 200 -6.45 25.08 13.28
C GLU A 200 -6.30 25.25 14.78
N ASP A 201 -6.98 24.44 15.57
CA ASP A 201 -6.91 24.47 17.03
C ASP A 201 -5.47 24.29 17.53
N LEU A 202 -4.72 23.36 16.93
CA LEU A 202 -3.34 23.08 17.34
C LEU A 202 -2.39 24.23 17.00
N LEU A 203 -2.52 24.81 15.81
CA LEU A 203 -1.73 25.97 15.41
C LEU A 203 -2.00 27.17 16.33
N ASP A 204 -3.27 27.42 16.65
CA ASP A 204 -3.65 28.54 17.52
C ASP A 204 -3.15 28.35 18.96
N GLN A 205 -3.25 27.12 19.49
CA GLN A 205 -2.67 26.80 20.80
C GLN A 205 -1.15 26.99 20.83
N LEU A 206 -0.43 26.52 19.81
CA LEU A 206 1.03 26.64 19.76
C LEU A 206 1.51 28.08 19.51
N ARG A 207 0.76 28.86 18.76
CA ARG A 207 1.03 30.30 18.56
C ARG A 207 0.77 31.12 19.81
N ALA A 208 -0.17 30.71 20.64
CA ALA A 208 -0.52 31.36 21.88
C ALA A 208 0.49 31.05 23.01
N LEU A 209 1.32 30.00 22.85
CA LEU A 209 2.33 29.65 23.86
C LEU A 209 3.46 30.72 23.89
N PRO A 210 3.60 31.51 24.94
CA PRO A 210 4.74 32.42 25.07
C PRO A 210 6.02 31.58 25.28
N VAL A 211 7.01 31.78 24.43
CA VAL A 211 8.35 31.25 24.64
C VAL A 211 9.17 32.35 25.33
N GLY A 212 9.39 32.19 26.65
CA GLY A 212 10.30 33.10 27.32
C GLY A 212 9.81 33.78 28.57
N GLU A 213 9.05 33.08 29.40
CA GLU A 213 8.74 33.56 30.77
C GLU A 213 9.88 33.28 31.78
N THR A 214 11.08 32.92 31.30
CA THR A 214 12.26 32.88 32.19
C THR A 214 12.85 34.28 32.31
N GLU A 215 13.25 34.63 33.51
CA GLU A 215 13.84 35.95 33.87
C GLU A 215 14.97 36.34 32.90
N ASP A 216 15.85 35.38 32.56
CA ASP A 216 16.98 35.57 31.63
C ASP A 216 16.56 35.99 30.22
N ILE A 217 15.47 35.41 29.69
CA ILE A 217 14.95 35.74 28.35
C ILE A 217 14.26 37.11 28.37
N GLY A 218 13.56 37.43 29.45
CA GLY A 218 12.95 38.74 29.65
C GLY A 218 14.00 39.86 29.65
N GLU A 219 15.11 39.69 30.37
CA GLU A 219 16.23 40.61 30.37
C GLU A 219 16.87 40.76 28.99
N LEU A 220 17.05 39.67 28.25
CA LEU A 220 17.57 39.71 26.88
C LEU A 220 16.68 40.52 25.94
N LEU A 221 15.35 40.26 25.99
CA LEU A 221 14.38 40.95 25.15
C LEU A 221 14.30 42.44 25.49
N ALA A 222 14.39 42.81 26.77
CA ALA A 222 14.49 44.21 27.20
C ALA A 222 15.74 44.89 26.66
N ALA A 223 16.89 44.21 26.73
CA ALA A 223 18.14 44.74 26.18
C ALA A 223 18.07 44.89 24.63
N VAL A 224 17.42 43.97 23.93
CA VAL A 224 17.15 44.07 22.50
C VAL A 224 16.23 45.25 22.20
N GLN A 225 15.20 45.48 23.00
CA GLN A 225 14.27 46.59 22.85
C GLN A 225 14.99 47.92 22.99
N ASP A 226 15.80 48.05 24.03
CA ASP A 226 16.57 49.28 24.29
C ASP A 226 17.61 49.56 23.19
N ALA A 227 18.27 48.52 22.69
CA ALA A 227 19.20 48.65 21.58
C ALA A 227 18.50 49.09 20.28
N VAL A 228 17.36 48.48 19.96
CA VAL A 228 16.61 48.75 18.71
C VAL A 228 16.02 50.18 18.73
N ARG A 229 15.56 50.70 19.88
CA ARG A 229 15.04 52.08 20.04
C ARG A 229 16.02 53.16 19.63
N HIS A 230 17.32 52.88 19.62
CA HIS A 230 18.34 53.84 19.17
C HIS A 230 18.42 53.98 17.64
N TYR A 231 17.87 53.02 16.88
CA TYR A 231 18.02 52.95 15.44
C TYR A 231 16.72 53.05 14.67
N VAL A 232 15.57 52.81 15.33
CA VAL A 232 14.24 52.83 14.68
C VAL A 232 13.25 53.66 15.50
N PRO A 233 12.15 54.16 14.91
CA PRO A 233 11.06 54.80 15.66
C PRO A 233 10.57 53.95 16.83
N SER A 234 10.21 54.59 17.94
CA SER A 234 9.80 53.89 19.19
C SER A 234 8.68 52.88 18.96
N ASP A 235 7.75 53.21 18.09
CA ASP A 235 6.60 52.36 17.77
C ASP A 235 6.99 51.00 17.09
N TRP A 236 8.19 50.92 16.51
CA TRP A 236 8.71 49.70 15.88
C TRP A 236 9.50 48.83 16.88
N ALA A 237 9.83 49.34 18.01
CA ALA A 237 10.57 48.64 19.06
C ALA A 237 9.68 48.28 20.26
N GLU A 238 8.36 48.32 20.11
CA GLU A 238 7.43 47.95 21.16
C GLU A 238 7.30 46.40 21.25
N ASP A 239 7.29 45.89 22.49
CA ASP A 239 6.99 44.52 22.89
C ASP A 239 7.73 43.42 22.09
N PRO A 240 9.07 43.40 22.04
CA PRO A 240 9.79 42.28 21.44
C PRO A 240 9.50 41.00 22.23
N HIS A 241 9.07 39.98 21.54
CA HIS A 241 8.75 38.71 22.15
C HIS A 241 9.25 37.54 21.30
N MET A 242 9.54 36.44 21.95
CA MET A 242 9.92 35.21 21.26
C MET A 242 8.69 34.34 21.02
N ARG A 243 8.52 33.87 19.78
CA ARG A 243 7.50 32.87 19.39
C ARG A 243 8.14 31.81 18.55
N VAL A 244 7.51 30.67 18.50
CA VAL A 244 7.93 29.62 17.58
C VAL A 244 7.67 30.09 16.14
N SER A 245 8.74 30.30 15.37
CA SER A 245 8.65 30.60 13.94
C SER A 245 8.37 29.31 13.16
N ASP A 246 7.96 29.41 11.90
CA ASP A 246 7.70 28.30 10.99
C ASP A 246 6.65 27.27 11.46
N LEU A 247 5.68 27.70 12.27
CA LEU A 247 4.50 26.90 12.60
C LEU A 247 3.58 26.78 11.38
N THR A 248 3.98 25.95 10.43
CA THR A 248 3.14 25.56 9.30
C THR A 248 2.54 24.18 9.54
N ARG A 249 1.44 23.88 8.86
CA ARG A 249 0.85 22.53 8.88
C ARG A 249 1.85 21.45 8.46
N ASP A 250 2.77 21.77 7.58
CA ASP A 250 3.80 20.83 7.09
C ASP A 250 4.88 20.57 8.13
N THR A 251 5.34 21.64 8.82
CA THR A 251 6.30 21.50 9.93
C THR A 251 5.69 20.67 11.07
N LEU A 252 4.44 20.95 11.45
CA LEU A 252 3.75 20.18 12.49
C LEU A 252 3.59 18.72 12.13
N ARG A 253 3.30 18.39 10.87
CA ARG A 253 3.21 16.99 10.43
C ARG A 253 4.50 16.21 10.60
N ARG A 254 5.64 16.88 10.49
CA ARG A 254 6.97 16.26 10.65
C ARG A 254 7.42 16.16 12.10
N THR A 255 6.98 17.09 12.94
CA THR A 255 7.43 17.19 14.32
C THR A 255 6.50 16.50 15.32
N LEU A 256 5.20 16.46 15.03
CA LEU A 256 4.24 15.76 15.89
C LEU A 256 4.40 14.25 15.78
N THR A 257 4.48 13.62 16.93
CA THR A 257 4.61 12.16 17.03
C THR A 257 3.75 11.61 18.16
N VAL A 258 3.42 10.35 18.08
CA VAL A 258 2.66 9.64 19.11
C VAL A 258 3.60 9.20 20.22
N PHE A 259 3.28 9.56 21.47
CA PHE A 259 3.97 9.07 22.65
C PHE A 259 3.21 7.92 23.28
N MET A 260 3.93 6.91 23.73
CA MET A 260 3.37 5.73 24.37
C MET A 260 4.01 5.48 25.72
N GLY A 261 3.18 5.03 26.67
CA GLY A 261 3.65 4.62 27.99
C GLY A 261 4.59 3.42 27.89
N THR A 262 5.73 3.52 28.55
CA THR A 262 6.73 2.42 28.58
C THR A 262 6.52 1.45 29.73
N GLY A 263 5.52 1.72 30.60
CA GLY A 263 5.34 0.99 31.87
C GLY A 263 6.27 1.41 32.99
N ALA A 264 7.34 2.15 32.70
CA ALA A 264 8.21 2.74 33.72
C ALA A 264 7.52 3.90 34.42
N LYS A 265 7.77 4.07 35.70
CA LYS A 265 7.26 5.19 36.49
C LYS A 265 8.36 6.21 36.80
N ARG A 266 8.03 7.47 36.73
CA ARG A 266 8.89 8.56 37.19
C ARG A 266 8.88 8.62 38.73
N PRO A 267 9.80 9.35 39.36
CA PRO A 267 9.83 9.53 40.82
C PRO A 267 8.53 10.10 41.40
N ASP A 268 7.79 10.89 40.62
CA ASP A 268 6.49 11.46 40.98
C ASP A 268 5.31 10.48 40.82
N GLY A 269 5.57 9.22 40.40
CA GLY A 269 4.57 8.19 40.19
C GLY A 269 3.90 8.24 38.81
N SER A 270 4.14 9.24 37.97
CA SER A 270 3.61 9.33 36.62
C SER A 270 4.24 8.28 35.70
N VAL A 271 3.47 7.81 34.71
CA VAL A 271 3.99 6.88 33.70
C VAL A 271 4.92 7.62 32.74
N TYR A 272 6.12 7.09 32.54
CA TYR A 272 7.03 7.62 31.54
C TYR A 272 6.57 7.20 30.15
N SER A 273 6.40 8.18 29.27
CA SER A 273 6.04 7.96 27.86
C SER A 273 7.22 8.32 26.97
N ALA A 274 7.44 7.50 25.95
CA ALA A 274 8.45 7.71 24.92
C ALA A 274 7.80 7.78 23.53
N PRO A 275 8.43 8.49 22.56
CA PRO A 275 7.97 8.46 21.17
C PRO A 275 7.87 7.01 20.68
N TYR A 276 6.86 6.73 19.84
CA TYR A 276 6.65 5.36 19.34
C TYR A 276 7.88 4.78 18.62
N GLN A 277 8.73 5.61 18.03
CA GLN A 277 9.97 5.18 17.35
C GLN A 277 10.96 4.47 18.31
N HIS A 278 10.86 4.72 19.59
CA HIS A 278 11.65 4.07 20.64
C HIS A 278 11.01 2.77 21.17
N GLN A 279 9.88 2.35 20.62
CA GLN A 279 9.24 1.10 20.96
C GLN A 279 9.83 -0.06 20.15
N GLY A 280 9.70 -1.27 20.66
CA GLY A 280 10.11 -2.48 19.91
C GLY A 280 9.28 -2.63 18.62
N THR A 281 9.89 -3.21 17.59
CA THR A 281 9.26 -3.41 16.27
C THR A 281 7.93 -4.15 16.34
N GLY A 282 7.78 -5.11 17.25
CA GLY A 282 6.52 -5.82 17.49
C GLY A 282 5.39 -4.89 17.96
N THR A 283 5.69 -3.95 18.85
CA THR A 283 4.71 -2.95 19.33
C THR A 283 4.31 -2.01 18.21
N ILE A 284 5.28 -1.50 17.44
CA ILE A 284 5.02 -0.63 16.29
C ILE A 284 4.10 -1.32 15.28
N ASN A 285 4.41 -2.57 14.94
CA ASN A 285 3.61 -3.33 14.00
C ASN A 285 2.19 -3.60 14.53
N THR A 286 2.03 -3.89 15.82
CA THR A 286 0.70 -4.05 16.44
C THR A 286 -0.12 -2.77 16.34
N LEU A 287 0.50 -1.61 16.56
CA LEU A 287 -0.15 -0.31 16.39
C LEU A 287 -0.57 -0.05 14.95
N VAL A 288 0.33 -0.29 14.01
CA VAL A 288 0.03 -0.18 12.56
C VAL A 288 -1.22 -0.99 12.24
N LEU A 289 -1.31 -2.18 12.74
CA LEU A 289 -2.42 -3.09 12.48
C LEU A 289 -3.72 -2.65 13.17
N ALA A 290 -3.63 -2.11 14.38
CA ALA A 290 -4.78 -1.50 15.03
C ALA A 290 -5.32 -0.31 14.20
N LEU A 291 -4.44 0.54 13.68
CA LEU A 291 -4.83 1.66 12.81
C LEU A 291 -5.46 1.17 11.50
N LEU A 292 -4.94 0.10 10.91
CA LEU A 292 -5.53 -0.50 9.72
C LEU A 292 -6.92 -1.06 9.96
N SER A 293 -7.11 -1.71 11.09
CA SER A 293 -8.43 -2.20 11.50
C SER A 293 -9.43 -1.04 11.64
N ILE A 294 -9.00 0.10 12.19
CA ILE A 294 -9.82 1.31 12.29
C ILE A 294 -10.18 1.85 10.88
N ILE A 295 -9.21 1.91 9.96
CA ILE A 295 -9.47 2.37 8.59
C ILE A 295 -10.48 1.46 7.89
N ALA A 296 -10.33 0.14 8.03
CA ALA A 296 -11.24 -0.82 7.44
C ALA A 296 -12.67 -0.73 8.03
N GLU A 297 -12.80 -0.36 9.30
CA GLU A 297 -14.11 -0.09 9.92
C GLU A 297 -14.74 1.21 9.45
N LEU A 298 -13.95 2.26 9.27
CA LEU A 298 -14.43 3.58 8.84
C LEU A 298 -14.85 3.61 7.37
N LYS A 299 -14.32 2.72 6.55
CA LYS A 299 -14.55 2.71 5.11
C LYS A 299 -15.00 1.32 4.64
N GLN A 300 -16.29 1.17 4.33
CA GLN A 300 -16.91 -0.11 3.96
C GLN A 300 -16.43 -0.69 2.62
N SER A 301 -15.88 0.12 1.72
CA SER A 301 -15.45 -0.29 0.37
C SER A 301 -13.94 -0.10 0.19
N VAL A 302 -13.12 -0.75 1.05
CA VAL A 302 -11.66 -0.67 0.94
C VAL A 302 -11.12 -1.82 0.11
N ILE A 303 -10.38 -1.48 -0.95
CA ILE A 303 -9.44 -2.38 -1.61
C ILE A 303 -8.10 -2.25 -0.89
N PHE A 304 -7.75 -3.27 -0.13
CA PHE A 304 -6.58 -3.27 0.71
C PHE A 304 -5.44 -4.04 0.06
N ALA A 305 -4.27 -3.45 -0.07
CA ALA A 305 -3.07 -4.10 -0.57
C ALA A 305 -1.93 -3.97 0.46
N MET A 306 -1.26 -5.06 0.78
CA MET A 306 -0.19 -5.09 1.78
C MET A 306 0.95 -6.01 1.38
N GLU A 307 2.18 -5.51 1.50
CA GLU A 307 3.39 -6.29 1.32
C GLU A 307 3.88 -6.88 2.64
N GLU A 308 4.25 -8.15 2.55
CA GLU A 308 5.00 -8.88 3.58
C GLU A 308 4.50 -8.61 5.03
N PRO A 309 3.22 -8.91 5.32
CA PRO A 309 2.64 -8.67 6.66
C PRO A 309 3.37 -9.43 7.77
N GLU A 310 4.18 -10.43 7.41
CA GLU A 310 4.96 -11.25 8.32
C GLU A 310 6.19 -10.56 8.92
N ILE A 311 6.64 -9.45 8.36
CA ILE A 311 7.86 -8.80 8.83
C ILE A 311 7.68 -8.32 10.28
N ALA A 312 8.58 -8.80 11.14
CA ALA A 312 8.63 -8.51 12.57
C ALA A 312 7.38 -8.92 13.40
N LEU A 313 6.54 -9.82 12.89
CA LEU A 313 5.39 -10.35 13.61
C LEU A 313 5.53 -11.85 13.93
N PRO A 314 5.20 -12.27 15.16
CA PRO A 314 5.11 -13.70 15.47
C PRO A 314 4.00 -14.39 14.65
N PRO A 315 4.15 -15.68 14.30
CA PRO A 315 3.21 -16.40 13.42
C PRO A 315 1.74 -16.32 13.85
N HIS A 316 1.45 -16.41 15.15
CA HIS A 316 0.08 -16.30 15.65
C HIS A 316 -0.54 -14.91 15.44
N THR A 317 0.29 -13.86 15.52
CA THR A 317 -0.13 -12.49 15.26
C THR A 317 -0.38 -12.28 13.76
N GLN A 318 0.48 -12.84 12.89
CA GLN A 318 0.28 -12.81 11.43
C GLN A 318 -1.10 -13.33 11.05
N LYS A 319 -1.47 -14.53 11.52
CA LYS A 319 -2.78 -15.15 11.24
C LYS A 319 -3.95 -14.28 11.70
N ARG A 320 -3.89 -13.81 12.96
CA ARG A 320 -4.95 -12.97 13.53
C ARG A 320 -5.21 -11.70 12.73
N ILE A 321 -4.16 -11.07 12.26
CA ILE A 321 -4.20 -9.83 11.51
C ILE A 321 -4.77 -10.04 10.13
N ILE A 322 -4.23 -11.00 9.39
CA ILE A 322 -4.71 -11.35 8.06
C ILE A 322 -6.21 -11.60 8.09
N ASN A 323 -6.67 -12.39 9.06
CA ASN A 323 -8.10 -12.68 9.21
C ASN A 323 -8.92 -11.43 9.53
N SER A 324 -8.43 -10.55 10.42
CA SER A 324 -9.13 -9.30 10.73
C SER A 324 -9.26 -8.39 9.52
N LEU A 325 -8.18 -8.20 8.74
CA LEU A 325 -8.20 -7.37 7.54
C LEU A 325 -9.10 -7.96 6.45
N ARG A 326 -9.04 -9.27 6.24
CA ARG A 326 -9.89 -9.96 5.26
C ARG A 326 -11.38 -9.82 5.56
N GLN A 327 -11.76 -9.87 6.82
CA GLN A 327 -13.17 -9.73 7.22
C GLN A 327 -13.71 -8.30 7.09
N LYS A 328 -12.83 -7.30 7.21
CA LYS A 328 -13.22 -5.88 7.26
C LYS A 328 -13.06 -5.14 5.94
N SER A 329 -12.37 -5.72 4.95
CA SER A 329 -12.14 -5.11 3.64
C SER A 329 -13.03 -5.74 2.56
N ALA A 330 -13.46 -4.95 1.57
CA ALA A 330 -14.16 -5.44 0.40
C ALA A 330 -13.28 -6.36 -0.45
N GLN A 331 -12.02 -5.97 -0.61
CA GLN A 331 -10.98 -6.79 -1.22
C GLN A 331 -9.68 -6.65 -0.41
N ALA A 332 -8.96 -7.77 -0.20
CA ALA A 332 -7.64 -7.77 0.41
C ALA A 332 -6.64 -8.54 -0.44
N ILE A 333 -5.55 -7.87 -0.79
CA ILE A 333 -4.47 -8.38 -1.62
C ILE A 333 -3.19 -8.36 -0.78
N PHE A 334 -2.59 -9.51 -0.58
CA PHE A 334 -1.33 -9.62 0.17
C PHE A 334 -0.24 -10.16 -0.73
N THR A 335 0.99 -9.75 -0.47
CA THR A 335 2.18 -10.45 -0.95
C THR A 335 2.92 -11.02 0.24
N SER A 336 3.30 -12.28 0.19
CA SER A 336 3.94 -12.93 1.34
C SER A 336 4.89 -14.04 0.92
N HIS A 337 5.93 -14.21 1.74
CA HIS A 337 6.83 -15.36 1.73
C HIS A 337 6.62 -16.27 2.94
N SER A 338 5.65 -15.98 3.81
CA SER A 338 5.37 -16.75 5.00
C SER A 338 4.37 -17.87 4.72
N PRO A 339 4.71 -19.12 4.96
CA PRO A 339 3.74 -20.22 4.88
C PRO A 339 2.58 -20.02 5.86
N TYR A 340 2.81 -19.36 7.01
CA TYR A 340 1.78 -19.05 7.99
C TYR A 340 0.75 -18.03 7.50
N VAL A 341 1.17 -17.09 6.65
CA VAL A 341 0.26 -16.15 5.98
C VAL A 341 -0.52 -16.87 4.91
N LEU A 342 0.16 -17.68 4.08
CA LEU A 342 -0.47 -18.47 3.00
C LEU A 342 -1.51 -19.45 3.52
N GLU A 343 -1.30 -20.02 4.71
CA GLU A 343 -2.25 -20.90 5.37
C GLU A 343 -3.64 -20.27 5.61
N GLU A 344 -3.74 -18.96 5.70
CA GLU A 344 -5.01 -18.28 5.91
C GLU A 344 -5.84 -18.14 4.63
N PHE A 345 -5.31 -18.58 3.47
CA PHE A 345 -5.96 -18.52 2.17
C PHE A 345 -6.29 -19.93 1.64
N GLU A 346 -7.41 -20.07 0.99
CA GLU A 346 -7.70 -21.25 0.20
C GLU A 346 -6.82 -21.27 -1.05
N PRO A 347 -6.44 -22.41 -1.62
CA PRO A 347 -5.58 -22.45 -2.81
C PRO A 347 -6.07 -21.57 -3.96
N ALA A 348 -7.36 -21.54 -4.24
CA ALA A 348 -7.94 -20.70 -5.28
C ALA A 348 -7.76 -19.18 -5.03
N GLN A 349 -7.42 -18.81 -3.80
CA GLN A 349 -7.12 -17.42 -3.40
C GLN A 349 -5.61 -17.12 -3.46
N VAL A 350 -4.78 -18.10 -3.75
CA VAL A 350 -3.31 -17.92 -3.87
C VAL A 350 -2.97 -17.85 -5.34
N VAL A 351 -2.34 -16.75 -5.75
CA VAL A 351 -1.81 -16.54 -7.10
C VAL A 351 -0.29 -16.70 -7.03
N VAL A 352 0.22 -17.71 -7.70
CA VAL A 352 1.67 -17.94 -7.79
C VAL A 352 2.23 -17.11 -8.94
N LEU A 353 3.05 -16.14 -8.61
CA LEU A 353 3.74 -15.31 -9.60
C LEU A 353 5.07 -15.95 -10.00
N LYS A 354 5.28 -16.05 -11.31
CA LYS A 354 6.53 -16.53 -11.92
C LYS A 354 7.02 -15.52 -12.94
N ARG A 355 8.34 -15.39 -13.05
CA ARG A 355 8.98 -14.57 -14.08
C ARG A 355 9.78 -15.47 -15.01
N VAL A 356 9.40 -15.50 -16.28
CA VAL A 356 10.07 -16.29 -17.33
C VAL A 356 10.47 -15.34 -18.45
N ALA A 357 11.74 -15.30 -18.79
CA ALA A 357 12.29 -14.44 -19.84
C ALA A 357 11.88 -12.96 -19.69
N GLY A 358 11.83 -12.46 -18.42
CA GLY A 358 11.45 -11.08 -18.13
C GLY A 358 9.94 -10.83 -18.04
N VAL A 359 9.10 -11.76 -18.48
CA VAL A 359 7.63 -11.64 -18.44
C VAL A 359 7.12 -12.28 -17.15
N MET A 360 6.28 -11.54 -16.41
CA MET A 360 5.62 -12.02 -15.22
C MET A 360 4.29 -12.68 -15.59
N THR A 361 4.03 -13.86 -15.02
CA THR A 361 2.76 -14.57 -15.15
C THR A 361 2.21 -14.93 -13.78
N GLY A 362 0.88 -14.85 -13.61
CA GLY A 362 0.19 -15.24 -12.39
C GLY A 362 -0.70 -16.46 -12.64
N ILE A 363 -0.50 -17.52 -11.87
CA ILE A 363 -1.27 -18.77 -11.98
C ILE A 363 -1.95 -19.02 -10.64
N PRO A 364 -3.31 -19.13 -10.59
CA PRO A 364 -4.00 -19.54 -9.37
C PRO A 364 -3.53 -20.91 -8.91
N ALA A 365 -3.28 -21.08 -7.63
CA ALA A 365 -2.99 -22.38 -7.06
C ALA A 365 -4.27 -23.25 -7.05
N THR A 366 -4.12 -24.53 -7.29
CA THR A 366 -5.22 -25.48 -7.30
C THR A 366 -4.94 -26.63 -6.34
N TYR A 367 -6.01 -27.23 -5.80
CA TYR A 367 -5.86 -28.47 -5.06
C TYR A 367 -5.31 -29.58 -5.97
N PRO A 368 -4.35 -30.36 -5.47
CA PRO A 368 -4.00 -31.61 -6.17
C PRO A 368 -5.27 -32.48 -6.33
N PRO A 369 -5.52 -33.04 -7.50
CA PRO A 369 -6.76 -33.77 -7.78
C PRO A 369 -7.07 -34.93 -6.81
N SER A 370 -6.03 -35.49 -6.20
CA SER A 370 -6.12 -36.61 -5.23
C SER A 370 -6.40 -36.15 -3.81
N VAL A 371 -6.27 -34.85 -3.49
CA VAL A 371 -6.39 -34.33 -2.13
C VAL A 371 -7.78 -33.77 -1.90
N LYS A 372 -8.54 -34.35 -0.97
CA LYS A 372 -9.82 -33.80 -0.54
C LYS A 372 -9.60 -32.49 0.23
N PRO A 373 -10.44 -31.46 0.07
CA PRO A 373 -10.30 -30.18 0.76
C PRO A 373 -10.19 -30.28 2.28
N LYS A 374 -10.88 -31.25 2.91
CA LYS A 374 -10.80 -31.51 4.35
C LYS A 374 -9.42 -32.02 4.77
N ALA A 375 -8.84 -32.97 4.02
CA ALA A 375 -7.50 -33.49 4.29
C ALA A 375 -6.43 -32.39 4.10
N TYR A 376 -6.58 -31.55 3.06
CA TYR A 376 -5.72 -30.39 2.87
C TYR A 376 -5.66 -29.49 4.11
N ARG A 377 -6.82 -29.12 4.66
CA ARG A 377 -6.89 -28.23 5.82
C ARG A 377 -6.26 -28.79 7.09
N THR A 378 -6.30 -30.10 7.29
CA THR A 378 -5.85 -30.75 8.51
C THR A 378 -4.37 -31.15 8.45
N ASP A 379 -3.95 -31.77 7.37
CA ASP A 379 -2.68 -32.50 7.35
C ASP A 379 -1.63 -31.88 6.40
N PHE A 380 -2.07 -31.17 5.37
CA PHE A 380 -1.20 -30.73 4.29
C PHE A 380 -1.00 -29.22 4.17
N ARG A 381 -1.78 -28.41 4.90
CA ARG A 381 -1.85 -26.97 4.68
C ARG A 381 -0.49 -26.28 4.75
N THR A 382 0.26 -26.45 5.84
CA THR A 382 1.58 -25.85 6.02
C THR A 382 2.57 -26.38 4.97
N ARG A 383 2.62 -27.69 4.76
CA ARG A 383 3.52 -28.29 3.78
C ARG A 383 3.20 -27.87 2.35
N PHE A 384 1.94 -27.70 2.01
CA PHE A 384 1.54 -27.21 0.70
C PHE A 384 1.99 -25.74 0.52
N CYS A 385 1.83 -24.91 1.54
CA CYS A 385 2.29 -23.51 1.51
C CYS A 385 3.82 -23.42 1.40
N GLU A 386 4.56 -24.27 2.12
CA GLU A 386 6.02 -24.38 2.00
C GLU A 386 6.42 -24.83 0.57
N ALA A 387 5.69 -25.80 0.00
CA ALA A 387 5.94 -26.29 -1.36
C ALA A 387 5.73 -25.22 -2.44
N LEU A 388 4.71 -24.35 -2.28
CA LEU A 388 4.46 -23.23 -3.20
C LEU A 388 5.62 -22.21 -3.21
N LEU A 389 6.37 -22.11 -2.11
CA LEU A 389 7.52 -21.22 -1.97
C LEU A 389 8.86 -21.88 -2.34
N ALA A 390 8.87 -23.18 -2.59
CA ALA A 390 10.08 -23.91 -2.91
C ALA A 390 10.44 -23.82 -4.41
N ARG A 391 11.74 -23.68 -4.70
CA ARG A 391 12.24 -23.73 -6.08
C ARG A 391 12.17 -25.13 -6.70
N SER A 392 12.37 -26.13 -5.87
CA SER A 392 12.31 -27.53 -6.25
C SER A 392 11.60 -28.31 -5.17
N LEU A 393 10.75 -29.24 -5.57
CA LEU A 393 9.96 -30.06 -4.67
C LEU A 393 10.30 -31.53 -4.91
N LEU A 394 10.69 -32.21 -3.84
CA LEU A 394 10.86 -33.66 -3.82
C LEU A 394 9.65 -34.28 -3.14
N VAL A 395 8.89 -35.08 -3.85
CA VAL A 395 7.72 -35.79 -3.33
C VAL A 395 8.17 -37.16 -2.86
N LEU A 396 7.87 -37.49 -1.61
CA LEU A 396 8.25 -38.75 -0.95
C LEU A 396 6.99 -39.50 -0.52
N GLU A 397 7.10 -40.82 -0.37
CA GLU A 397 5.96 -41.67 0.03
C GLU A 397 5.59 -41.46 1.51
N GLY A 398 6.58 -41.16 2.35
CA GLY A 398 6.32 -41.03 3.77
C GLY A 398 7.35 -40.24 4.57
N ARG A 399 7.13 -40.25 5.88
CA ARG A 399 7.97 -39.49 6.81
C ARG A 399 9.37 -40.10 6.96
N THR A 400 9.47 -41.41 6.87
CA THR A 400 10.73 -42.15 7.02
C THR A 400 11.74 -41.74 5.92
N GLU A 401 11.26 -41.63 4.67
CA GLU A 401 12.08 -41.20 3.53
C GLU A 401 12.52 -39.75 3.70
N SER A 402 11.63 -38.90 4.19
CA SER A 402 11.93 -37.49 4.46
C SER A 402 13.04 -37.34 5.51
N ASP A 403 12.96 -38.09 6.62
CA ASP A 403 13.94 -38.06 7.67
C ASP A 403 15.27 -38.68 7.24
N ALA A 404 15.25 -39.76 6.44
CA ALA A 404 16.44 -40.40 5.89
C ALA A 404 17.18 -39.50 4.92
N LEU A 405 16.48 -38.84 4.01
CA LEU A 405 17.09 -37.89 3.07
C LEU A 405 17.64 -36.64 3.75
N ALA A 406 16.95 -36.13 4.77
CA ALA A 406 17.43 -35.03 5.58
C ALA A 406 18.73 -35.40 6.33
N ALA A 407 18.80 -36.62 6.88
CA ALA A 407 20.00 -37.15 7.51
C ALA A 407 21.15 -37.35 6.50
N ALA A 408 20.88 -37.92 5.33
CA ALA A 408 21.85 -38.11 4.27
C ALA A 408 22.45 -36.79 3.78
N ALA A 409 21.60 -35.75 3.55
CA ALA A 409 22.07 -34.43 3.16
C ALA A 409 22.99 -33.78 4.18
N ARG A 410 22.72 -33.98 5.50
CA ARG A 410 23.65 -33.52 6.56
C ARG A 410 24.98 -34.24 6.53
N LEU A 411 24.98 -35.55 6.31
CA LEU A 411 26.21 -36.37 6.27
C LEU A 411 27.11 -36.03 5.07
N HIS A 412 26.49 -35.63 3.95
CA HIS A 412 27.21 -35.21 2.75
C HIS A 412 27.64 -33.74 2.78
N GLY A 413 27.39 -33.00 3.86
CA GLY A 413 27.78 -31.60 3.99
C GLY A 413 27.02 -30.65 3.07
N GLU A 414 25.94 -31.09 2.47
CA GLU A 414 25.07 -30.24 1.66
C GLU A 414 24.18 -29.32 2.53
N VAL A 415 24.11 -28.07 2.10
CA VAL A 415 23.49 -27.02 2.88
C VAL A 415 22.00 -27.24 3.04
N ALA A 416 21.61 -27.34 4.28
CA ALA A 416 20.29 -27.16 4.86
C ALA A 416 19.19 -28.13 4.44
N PRO A 417 18.96 -29.14 5.26
CA PRO A 417 17.78 -30.01 5.19
C PRO A 417 16.45 -29.34 5.49
N THR A 418 16.41 -28.04 5.77
CA THR A 418 15.17 -27.27 5.93
C THR A 418 14.33 -27.21 4.66
N ARG A 419 14.88 -27.60 3.50
CA ARG A 419 14.19 -27.70 2.21
C ARG A 419 13.68 -29.11 1.87
N PHE A 420 14.01 -30.08 2.70
CA PHE A 420 13.57 -31.48 2.57
C PHE A 420 12.48 -31.83 3.60
N LYS A 421 11.63 -30.89 3.94
CA LYS A 421 10.47 -31.16 4.79
C LYS A 421 9.26 -31.53 4.00
#